data_69923285dd518a8dbd17eb7f2098495c
#
_entry.id   69923285dd518a8dbd17eb7f2098495c
#
_cell.length_a   1.000
_cell.length_b   1.000
_cell.length_c   1.000
_cell.angle_alpha   90.00
_cell.angle_beta   90.00
_cell.angle_gamma   90.00
#
_symmetry.space_group_name_H-M   'P 1'
#
loop_
_entity.id
_entity.type
_entity.pdbx_description
1 polymer ?
#
loop_
_entity_poly.entity_id
_entity_poly.type
_entity_poly.pdbx_seq_one_letter_code
_entity_poly.pdbx_strand_id
1 'polypeptide(L)'
;MGFSYGGGMSYALACARPTVFRAVAVYSGGVLSGCDGGTQPVAYIGIHGISDGTLNISGGRSMRDKFVTNNGCTRQDPPEPRAGSLTHTCTTYQGCTSGHPVEWCAFDGGHTPGIVDGGGDDGARTWTKGEVWKFFMQFQ
;
A
#
# COMPACT_ATOMS: atom_id res chain seq x y z
N MET A 1 -1.75 -1.32 10.38
CA MET A 1 -2.42 -1.39 9.07
C MET A 1 -3.81 -0.80 9.14
N GLY A 2 -4.31 -0.27 8.01
CA GLY A 2 -5.63 0.32 8.00
C GLY A 2 -6.22 0.45 6.59
N PHE A 3 -7.55 0.48 6.54
CA PHE A 3 -8.36 0.70 5.34
C PHE A 3 -8.98 2.08 5.38
N SER A 4 -9.06 2.78 4.22
CA SER A 4 -9.72 4.07 4.07
C SER A 4 -9.17 5.10 5.06
N TYR A 5 -9.97 5.63 5.97
CA TYR A 5 -9.53 6.54 7.03
C TYR A 5 -8.47 5.91 7.94
N GLY A 6 -8.59 4.61 8.26
CA GLY A 6 -7.57 3.85 8.99
C GLY A 6 -6.25 3.76 8.23
N GLY A 7 -6.30 3.74 6.90
CA GLY A 7 -5.13 3.89 6.03
C GLY A 7 -4.49 5.27 6.18
N GLY A 8 -5.30 6.32 6.24
CA GLY A 8 -4.83 7.68 6.53
C GLY A 8 -4.13 7.79 7.88
N MET A 9 -4.66 7.14 8.91
CA MET A 9 -4.00 7.06 10.21
C MET A 9 -2.68 6.27 10.14
N SER A 10 -2.63 5.19 9.36
CA SER A 10 -1.39 4.44 9.15
C SER A 10 -0.31 5.29 8.49
N TYR A 11 -0.67 6.14 7.52
CA TYR A 11 0.25 7.14 6.95
C TYR A 11 0.73 8.13 8.00
N ALA A 12 -0.18 8.72 8.77
CA ALA A 12 0.16 9.70 9.81
C ALA A 12 1.15 9.11 10.84
N LEU A 13 0.91 7.87 11.28
CA LEU A 13 1.78 7.18 12.23
C LEU A 13 3.16 6.86 11.62
N ALA A 14 3.22 6.37 10.38
CA ALA A 14 4.48 6.13 9.69
C ALA A 14 5.30 7.42 9.52
N CYS A 15 4.63 8.52 9.18
CA CYS A 15 5.29 9.82 9.02
C CYS A 15 5.80 10.40 10.35
N ALA A 16 4.96 10.39 11.39
CA ALA A 16 5.25 11.05 12.66
C ALA A 16 6.07 10.18 13.64
N ARG A 17 6.04 8.85 13.50
CA ARG A 17 6.66 7.89 14.43
C ARG A 17 7.47 6.80 13.69
N PRO A 18 8.38 7.16 12.77
CA PRO A 18 9.08 6.17 11.91
C PRO A 18 9.97 5.20 12.69
N THR A 19 10.43 5.58 13.87
CA THR A 19 11.25 4.71 14.73
C THR A 19 10.45 3.76 15.62
N VAL A 20 9.12 3.96 15.68
CA VAL A 20 8.21 3.14 16.49
C VAL A 20 7.55 2.04 15.64
N PHE A 21 7.15 2.40 14.42
CA PHE A 21 6.46 1.48 13.52
C PHE A 21 7.45 0.86 12.52
N ARG A 22 7.70 -0.43 12.68
CA ARG A 22 8.59 -1.18 11.80
C ARG A 22 8.11 -1.21 10.36
N ALA A 23 6.80 -1.37 10.18
CA ALA A 23 6.16 -1.47 8.87
C ALA A 23 4.70 -1.02 8.93
N VAL A 24 4.17 -0.56 7.83
CA VAL A 24 2.75 -0.21 7.67
C VAL A 24 2.17 -0.83 6.41
N ALA A 25 0.90 -1.24 6.51
CA ALA A 25 0.10 -1.67 5.37
C ALA A 25 -1.12 -0.76 5.24
N VAL A 26 -1.33 -0.23 4.04
CA VAL A 26 -2.40 0.73 3.75
C VAL A 26 -3.29 0.20 2.64
N TYR A 27 -4.57 0.03 2.93
CA TYR A 27 -5.60 -0.39 1.98
C TYR A 27 -6.44 0.82 1.58
N SER A 28 -6.42 1.20 0.30
CA SER A 28 -7.24 2.29 -0.26
C SER A 28 -7.25 3.52 0.64
N GLY A 29 -6.07 3.95 1.10
CA GLY A 29 -5.90 5.06 2.02
C GLY A 29 -5.61 6.38 1.32
N GLY A 30 -5.70 7.46 2.08
CA GLY A 30 -5.33 8.80 1.67
C GLY A 30 -4.72 9.60 2.82
N VAL A 31 -4.11 10.74 2.54
CA VAL A 31 -3.51 11.61 3.55
C VAL A 31 -4.60 12.42 4.26
N LEU A 32 -5.41 11.74 5.06
CA LEU A 32 -6.58 12.33 5.75
C LEU A 32 -6.24 12.85 7.15
N SER A 33 -5.19 12.33 7.77
CA SER A 33 -4.71 12.73 9.10
C SER A 33 -3.32 13.37 9.05
N GLY A 34 -2.92 13.86 7.87
CA GLY A 34 -1.61 14.45 7.63
C GLY A 34 -0.48 13.43 7.46
N CYS A 35 0.72 13.95 7.26
CA CYS A 35 1.98 13.21 7.19
C CYS A 35 3.10 14.12 7.70
N ASP A 36 3.02 14.50 8.96
CA ASP A 36 4.01 15.37 9.58
C ASP A 36 5.35 14.64 9.70
N GLY A 37 6.42 15.29 9.27
CA GLY A 37 7.73 14.68 9.11
C GLY A 37 7.82 13.91 7.80
N GLY A 38 7.57 12.60 7.82
CA GLY A 38 7.43 11.76 6.63
C GLY A 38 8.64 11.73 5.70
N THR A 39 9.85 11.86 6.23
CA THR A 39 11.12 11.82 5.47
C THR A 39 12.01 10.64 5.84
N GLN A 40 11.63 9.92 6.89
CA GLN A 40 12.36 8.77 7.38
C GLN A 40 11.86 7.47 6.72
N PRO A 41 12.73 6.47 6.55
CA PRO A 41 12.32 5.20 5.98
C PRO A 41 11.43 4.40 6.94
N VAL A 42 10.36 3.82 6.40
CA VAL A 42 9.48 2.85 7.05
C VAL A 42 9.09 1.82 6.00
N ALA A 43 9.15 0.54 6.32
CA ALA A 43 8.69 -0.49 5.40
C ALA A 43 7.19 -0.31 5.07
N TYR A 44 6.85 -0.40 3.80
CA TYR A 44 5.52 0.00 3.32
C TYR A 44 4.97 -1.00 2.30
N ILE A 45 3.74 -1.43 2.53
CA ILE A 45 2.92 -2.07 1.50
C ILE A 45 1.63 -1.25 1.30
N GLY A 46 1.40 -0.83 0.07
CA GLY A 46 0.17 -0.15 -0.36
C GLY A 46 -0.68 -1.03 -1.25
N ILE A 47 -1.98 -1.06 -0.99
CA ILE A 47 -2.97 -1.82 -1.75
C ILE A 47 -4.09 -0.87 -2.14
N HIS A 48 -4.40 -0.73 -3.45
CA HIS A 48 -5.37 0.27 -3.90
C HIS A 48 -6.13 -0.17 -5.15
N GLY A 49 -7.43 0.11 -5.17
CA GLY A 49 -8.28 -0.14 -6.34
C GLY A 49 -8.07 0.92 -7.43
N ILE A 50 -7.92 0.49 -8.69
CA ILE A 50 -7.67 1.41 -9.82
C ILE A 50 -8.86 2.32 -10.13
N SER A 51 -10.07 1.93 -9.73
CA SER A 51 -11.30 2.70 -9.93
C SER A 51 -11.88 3.25 -8.63
N ASP A 52 -11.02 3.44 -7.60
CA ASP A 52 -11.46 4.02 -6.32
C ASP A 52 -11.97 5.45 -6.52
N GLY A 53 -13.29 5.61 -6.39
CA GLY A 53 -13.99 6.89 -6.52
C GLY A 53 -14.11 7.68 -5.21
N THR A 54 -13.71 7.10 -4.09
CA THR A 54 -13.74 7.74 -2.76
C THR A 54 -12.39 8.37 -2.41
N LEU A 55 -11.33 7.58 -2.50
CA LEU A 55 -9.95 8.04 -2.34
C LEU A 55 -9.16 7.62 -3.58
N ASN A 56 -9.04 8.54 -4.52
CA ASN A 56 -8.44 8.24 -5.83
C ASN A 56 -7.05 7.62 -5.70
N ILE A 57 -6.78 6.59 -6.50
CA ILE A 57 -5.50 5.86 -6.52
C ILE A 57 -4.28 6.77 -6.74
N SER A 58 -4.45 7.94 -7.36
CA SER A 58 -3.36 8.91 -7.54
C SER A 58 -2.75 9.34 -6.20
N GLY A 59 -3.57 9.47 -5.15
CA GLY A 59 -3.09 9.73 -3.78
C GLY A 59 -2.27 8.57 -3.23
N GLY A 60 -2.71 7.34 -3.45
CA GLY A 60 -1.97 6.13 -3.09
C GLY A 60 -0.64 6.03 -3.83
N ARG A 61 -0.62 6.32 -5.13
CA ARG A 61 0.62 6.36 -5.93
C ARG A 61 1.60 7.42 -5.41
N SER A 62 1.11 8.61 -5.04
CA SER A 62 1.95 9.67 -4.47
C SER A 62 2.59 9.24 -3.14
N MET A 63 1.84 8.57 -2.28
CA MET A 63 2.39 8.04 -1.02
C MET A 63 3.34 6.87 -1.25
N ARG A 64 3.06 5.97 -2.17
CA ARG A 64 4.02 4.94 -2.62
C ARG A 64 5.35 5.57 -3.04
N ASP A 65 5.31 6.58 -3.90
CA ASP A 65 6.52 7.24 -4.41
C ASP A 65 7.31 7.94 -3.30
N LYS A 66 6.60 8.49 -2.29
CA LYS A 66 7.23 9.02 -1.08
C LYS A 66 8.00 7.94 -0.33
N PHE A 67 7.41 6.78 -0.06
CA PHE A 67 8.11 5.67 0.61
C PHE A 67 9.24 5.09 -0.26
N VAL A 68 9.06 4.99 -1.57
CA VAL A 68 10.13 4.59 -2.50
C VAL A 68 11.34 5.52 -2.36
N THR A 69 11.12 6.83 -2.32
CA THR A 69 12.18 7.82 -2.13
C THR A 69 12.83 7.72 -0.75
N ASN A 70 12.02 7.71 0.32
CA ASN A 70 12.53 7.67 1.69
C ASN A 70 13.33 6.39 1.99
N ASN A 71 12.90 5.27 1.43
CA ASN A 71 13.50 3.95 1.64
C ASN A 71 14.69 3.69 0.68
N GLY A 72 15.01 4.64 -0.21
CA GLY A 72 16.14 4.52 -1.14
C GLY A 72 15.97 3.46 -2.21
N CYS A 73 14.73 3.09 -2.53
CA CYS A 73 14.43 2.08 -3.54
C CYS A 73 14.69 2.61 -4.96
N THR A 74 14.98 1.70 -5.88
CA THR A 74 15.03 2.02 -7.31
C THR A 74 13.64 2.41 -7.80
N ARG A 75 13.51 3.59 -8.38
CA ARG A 75 12.24 4.07 -8.94
C ARG A 75 11.84 3.22 -10.13
N GLN A 76 10.57 2.88 -10.19
CA GLN A 76 9.95 2.18 -11.30
C GLN A 76 8.46 2.55 -11.37
N ASP A 77 7.86 2.27 -12.51
CA ASP A 77 6.43 2.46 -12.75
C ASP A 77 5.77 1.06 -12.71
N PRO A 78 5.21 0.64 -11.58
CA PRO A 78 4.71 -0.72 -11.45
C PRO A 78 3.49 -0.93 -12.35
N PRO A 79 3.39 -2.09 -13.00
CA PRO A 79 2.23 -2.41 -13.82
C PRO A 79 0.96 -2.47 -12.95
N GLU A 80 -0.15 -2.06 -13.53
CA GLU A 80 -1.46 -2.12 -12.90
C GLU A 80 -2.41 -2.96 -13.76
N PRO A 81 -3.40 -3.61 -13.15
CA PRO A 81 -4.37 -4.41 -13.91
C PRO A 81 -5.22 -3.51 -14.82
N ARG A 82 -5.74 -4.10 -15.90
CA ARG A 82 -6.70 -3.41 -16.76
C ARG A 82 -8.07 -3.38 -16.10
N ALA A 83 -8.81 -2.28 -16.30
CA ALA A 83 -10.21 -2.20 -15.91
C ALA A 83 -11.03 -3.31 -16.58
N GLY A 84 -11.88 -3.98 -15.81
CA GLY A 84 -12.67 -5.12 -16.24
C GLY A 84 -11.95 -6.48 -16.18
N SER A 85 -10.66 -6.51 -15.79
CA SER A 85 -9.90 -7.76 -15.72
C SER A 85 -10.22 -8.61 -14.48
N LEU A 86 -10.74 -7.99 -13.41
CA LEU A 86 -10.98 -8.60 -12.10
C LEU A 86 -9.73 -9.28 -11.51
N THR A 87 -8.57 -8.66 -11.75
CA THR A 87 -7.27 -9.17 -11.29
C THR A 87 -6.56 -8.16 -10.42
N HIS A 88 -5.43 -8.56 -9.85
CA HIS A 88 -4.50 -7.67 -9.14
C HIS A 88 -3.07 -7.87 -9.63
N THR A 89 -2.23 -6.91 -9.36
CA THR A 89 -0.80 -6.97 -9.62
C THR A 89 -0.04 -6.40 -8.43
N CYS A 90 0.85 -7.18 -7.84
CA CYS A 90 1.75 -6.72 -6.78
C CYS A 90 3.18 -6.61 -7.31
N THR A 91 3.87 -5.55 -6.92
CA THR A 91 5.25 -5.27 -7.32
C THR A 91 6.09 -4.97 -6.10
N THR A 92 7.15 -5.75 -5.89
CA THR A 92 8.17 -5.47 -4.87
C THR A 92 9.26 -4.61 -5.49
N TYR A 93 9.53 -3.46 -4.86
CA TYR A 93 10.60 -2.56 -5.30
C TYR A 93 11.98 -3.12 -4.96
N GLN A 94 12.94 -2.88 -5.84
CA GLN A 94 14.32 -3.31 -5.69
C GLN A 94 15.21 -2.17 -5.16
N GLY A 95 16.37 -2.53 -4.61
CA GLY A 95 17.39 -1.56 -4.19
C GLY A 95 17.07 -0.80 -2.92
N CYS A 96 15.96 -1.12 -2.24
CA CYS A 96 15.59 -0.45 -1.00
C CYS A 96 16.67 -0.66 0.09
N THR A 97 16.81 0.33 0.97
CA THR A 97 17.64 0.21 2.17
C THR A 97 17.22 -1.03 2.98
N SER A 98 18.21 -1.76 3.47
CA SER A 98 17.97 -3.00 4.24
C SER A 98 16.95 -2.79 5.36
N GLY A 99 15.97 -3.68 5.41
CA GLY A 99 14.89 -3.63 6.39
C GLY A 99 13.77 -2.63 6.10
N HIS A 100 13.78 -1.94 4.95
CA HIS A 100 12.75 -0.98 4.56
C HIS A 100 12.19 -1.27 3.16
N PRO A 101 11.66 -2.50 2.90
CA PRO A 101 11.08 -2.82 1.62
C PRO A 101 9.84 -1.96 1.31
N VAL A 102 9.58 -1.79 0.02
CA VAL A 102 8.35 -1.20 -0.49
C VAL A 102 7.68 -2.20 -1.42
N GLU A 103 6.38 -2.39 -1.22
CA GLU A 103 5.53 -3.19 -2.09
C GLU A 103 4.28 -2.40 -2.48
N TRP A 104 3.86 -2.54 -3.73
CA TRP A 104 2.66 -1.90 -4.24
C TRP A 104 1.79 -2.92 -4.94
N CYS A 105 0.53 -3.01 -4.51
CA CYS A 105 -0.49 -3.85 -5.11
C CYS A 105 -1.63 -2.97 -5.63
N ALA A 106 -1.87 -3.01 -6.93
CA ALA A 106 -3.07 -2.43 -7.52
C ALA A 106 -4.06 -3.54 -7.89
N PHE A 107 -5.35 -3.30 -7.75
CA PHE A 107 -6.38 -4.25 -8.14
C PHE A 107 -7.49 -3.59 -8.95
N ASP A 108 -8.13 -4.36 -9.80
CA ASP A 108 -9.29 -3.90 -10.58
C ASP A 108 -10.54 -3.89 -9.68
N GLY A 109 -10.74 -2.78 -9.02
CA GLY A 109 -11.85 -2.56 -8.12
C GLY A 109 -11.90 -1.12 -7.61
N GLY A 110 -12.93 -0.83 -6.84
CA GLY A 110 -13.19 0.47 -6.25
C GLY A 110 -12.64 0.61 -4.83
N HIS A 111 -13.39 1.35 -3.99
CA HIS A 111 -13.02 1.64 -2.60
C HIS A 111 -13.32 0.45 -1.68
N THR A 112 -12.45 -0.54 -1.68
CA THR A 112 -12.53 -1.73 -0.83
C THR A 112 -11.15 -2.13 -0.32
N PRO A 113 -11.04 -2.99 0.71
CA PRO A 113 -9.74 -3.53 1.14
C PRO A 113 -9.12 -4.51 0.14
N GLY A 114 -9.83 -4.89 -0.90
CA GLY A 114 -9.39 -5.81 -1.95
C GLY A 114 -10.54 -6.56 -2.55
N ILE A 115 -10.26 -7.29 -3.63
CA ILE A 115 -11.21 -8.17 -4.32
C ILE A 115 -10.74 -9.62 -4.25
N VAL A 116 -11.63 -10.54 -4.58
CA VAL A 116 -11.26 -11.90 -4.99
C VAL A 116 -10.98 -11.86 -6.50
N ASP A 117 -9.85 -12.42 -6.94
CA ASP A 117 -9.55 -12.50 -8.37
C ASP A 117 -10.65 -13.29 -9.11
N GLY A 118 -11.11 -12.76 -10.24
CA GLY A 118 -12.28 -13.26 -10.94
C GLY A 118 -13.60 -12.65 -10.45
N GLY A 119 -13.56 -11.78 -9.45
CA GLY A 119 -14.72 -11.08 -8.89
C GLY A 119 -15.38 -11.81 -7.72
N GLY A 120 -16.25 -11.11 -7.03
CA GLY A 120 -17.04 -11.61 -5.92
C GLY A 120 -16.65 -11.01 -4.56
N ASP A 121 -16.80 -11.80 -3.50
CA ASP A 121 -16.64 -11.40 -2.12
C ASP A 121 -15.24 -10.85 -1.79
N ASP A 122 -15.19 -9.67 -1.22
CA ASP A 122 -13.97 -8.99 -0.74
C ASP A 122 -13.61 -9.37 0.72
N GLY A 123 -14.38 -10.23 1.35
CA GLY A 123 -14.25 -10.61 2.76
C GLY A 123 -13.12 -11.59 3.05
N ALA A 124 -13.49 -12.79 3.51
CA ALA A 124 -12.51 -13.77 4.02
C ALA A 124 -11.57 -14.35 2.96
N ARG A 125 -11.93 -14.33 1.69
CA ARG A 125 -11.21 -14.98 0.59
C ARG A 125 -10.32 -14.05 -0.23
N THR A 126 -10.21 -12.76 0.13
CA THR A 126 -9.31 -11.86 -0.59
C THR A 126 -7.85 -12.27 -0.45
N TRP A 127 -7.08 -12.07 -1.51
CA TRP A 127 -5.62 -12.29 -1.53
C TRP A 127 -4.86 -11.33 -0.60
N THR A 128 -5.43 -10.15 -0.30
CA THR A 128 -4.76 -9.05 0.39
C THR A 128 -4.22 -9.40 1.77
N LYS A 129 -4.95 -10.26 2.51
CA LYS A 129 -4.53 -10.70 3.85
C LYS A 129 -3.24 -11.52 3.79
N GLY A 130 -3.18 -12.45 2.85
CA GLY A 130 -1.99 -13.29 2.64
C GLY A 130 -0.79 -12.46 2.23
N GLU A 131 -0.97 -11.47 1.35
CA GLU A 131 0.11 -10.61 0.90
C GLU A 131 0.64 -9.72 2.03
N VAL A 132 -0.25 -9.09 2.81
CA VAL A 132 0.16 -8.29 3.97
C VAL A 132 0.80 -9.13 5.06
N TRP A 133 0.28 -10.33 5.32
CA TRP A 133 0.90 -11.26 6.27
C TRP A 133 2.32 -11.62 5.83
N LYS A 134 2.50 -12.03 4.58
CA LYS A 134 3.80 -12.34 3.98
C LYS A 134 4.77 -11.15 4.06
N PHE A 135 4.27 -9.93 3.80
CA PHE A 135 5.05 -8.71 3.94
C PHE A 135 5.54 -8.49 5.38
N PHE A 136 4.67 -8.63 6.38
CA PHE A 136 5.04 -8.44 7.78
C PHE A 136 5.96 -9.55 8.33
N MET A 137 5.86 -10.77 7.81
CA MET A 137 6.72 -11.88 8.23
C MET A 137 8.22 -11.66 7.93
N GLN A 138 8.56 -10.70 7.07
CA GLN A 138 9.96 -10.35 6.78
C GLN A 138 10.68 -9.71 7.98
N PHE A 139 9.96 -9.33 9.02
CA PHE A 139 10.51 -8.56 10.16
C PHE A 139 10.56 -9.38 11.48
N GLN A 140 10.41 -10.69 11.41
CA GLN A 140 10.51 -11.57 12.57
C GLN A 140 11.94 -12.04 12.84
#